data_187476f4ff5a2b714b943412def71dd4
#
_entry.id   187476f4ff5a2b714b943412def71dd4
#
_cell.length_a   1.000
_cell.length_b   1.000
_cell.length_c   1.000
_cell.angle_alpha   90.00
_cell.angle_beta   90.00
_cell.angle_gamma   90.00
#
_symmetry.space_group_name_H-M   'P 1'
#
loop_
_entity.id
_entity.type
_entity.pdbx_description
1 polymer ?
#
loop_
_entity_poly.entity_id
_entity_poly.type
_entity_poly.pdbx_seq_one_letter_code
_entity_poly.pdbx_strand_id
1 'polypeptide(L)'
;MSVEVEKEMLNAIFAARDEEYADFTAKLIPNVPRESIIGVRTPQLRSIAKRFGKNAGINEFLSALPHEYHEQNLVHAYIAESIGDFDSAVKTIEAFLPYVTNWAVCDSMTPRVFAKHTGELLPIIKKWLQSAHPYTVRFGLRMLMCFYLEKEFASEINALAASVCSEEYYVNMMQAWYFATALAKQYDSTVPFVEEHRLSPWVHNKTIQKAVESFRITAEQKAHLKTLRLNLRRKGAKHEPVSTSKSDSNESKRIEVVAAIIEKDGKILICRRAENKTRALKWEFPGGKIEPGETSEQAVLRECREELDVDLCVKGEFMRVLHSYPDIEIQLTVFRT
;
A
#
# COMPACT_ATOMS: atom_id res chain seq x y z
N MET A 1 -14.83 -27.72 24.76
CA MET A 1 -15.37 -27.62 23.36
C MET A 1 -14.83 -26.43 22.59
N SER A 2 -14.69 -25.24 23.17
CA SER A 2 -14.23 -24.05 22.48
C SER A 2 -12.74 -24.04 22.13
N VAL A 3 -11.89 -24.34 23.10
CA VAL A 3 -10.42 -24.48 22.93
C VAL A 3 -10.08 -25.57 21.90
N GLU A 4 -10.98 -26.51 21.68
CA GLU A 4 -10.80 -27.63 20.74
C GLU A 4 -11.00 -27.18 19.28
N VAL A 5 -12.00 -26.33 19.00
CA VAL A 5 -12.26 -25.81 17.64
C VAL A 5 -11.10 -24.90 17.17
N GLU A 6 -10.62 -24.02 18.03
CA GLU A 6 -9.47 -23.17 17.73
C GLU A 6 -8.20 -24.01 17.49
N LYS A 7 -7.93 -24.99 18.35
CA LYS A 7 -6.79 -25.90 18.22
C LYS A 7 -6.85 -26.73 16.93
N GLU A 8 -8.03 -27.28 16.60
CA GLU A 8 -8.21 -28.03 15.35
C GLU A 8 -8.03 -27.13 14.11
N MET A 9 -8.54 -25.91 14.16
CA MET A 9 -8.38 -24.92 13.09
C MET A 9 -6.91 -24.53 12.93
N LEU A 10 -6.20 -24.27 14.03
CA LEU A 10 -4.79 -23.94 14.01
C LEU A 10 -3.95 -25.11 13.47
N ASN A 11 -4.26 -26.36 13.88
CA ASN A 11 -3.64 -27.55 13.30
C ASN A 11 -3.88 -27.66 11.79
N ALA A 12 -5.08 -27.34 11.30
CA ALA A 12 -5.38 -27.35 9.87
C ALA A 12 -4.60 -26.25 9.11
N ILE A 13 -4.39 -25.09 9.73
CA ILE A 13 -3.56 -24.01 9.18
C ILE A 13 -2.10 -24.46 9.09
N PHE A 14 -1.53 -25.00 10.17
CA PHE A 14 -0.15 -25.51 10.18
C PHE A 14 0.08 -26.68 9.22
N ALA A 15 -0.91 -27.56 9.06
CA ALA A 15 -0.82 -28.68 8.09
C ALA A 15 -0.74 -28.19 6.63
N ALA A 16 -1.14 -26.95 6.35
CA ALA A 16 -1.09 -26.33 5.02
C ALA A 16 0.08 -25.34 4.84
N ARG A 17 1.05 -25.36 5.76
CA ARG A 17 2.21 -24.45 5.80
C ARG A 17 3.07 -24.57 4.54
N ASP A 18 3.53 -23.41 4.06
CA ASP A 18 4.45 -23.22 2.92
C ASP A 18 5.45 -22.12 3.30
N GLU A 19 6.69 -22.52 3.62
CA GLU A 19 7.75 -21.59 4.08
C GLU A 19 8.13 -20.56 3.02
N GLU A 20 8.22 -20.98 1.75
CA GLU A 20 8.54 -20.04 0.67
C GLU A 20 7.45 -18.98 0.52
N TYR A 21 6.20 -19.40 0.69
CA TYR A 21 5.06 -18.49 0.64
C TYR A 21 5.01 -17.57 1.88
N ALA A 22 5.44 -18.06 3.04
CA ALA A 22 5.57 -17.23 4.24
C ALA A 22 6.63 -16.13 4.04
N ASP A 23 7.80 -16.47 3.48
CA ASP A 23 8.86 -15.52 3.16
C ASP A 23 8.43 -14.50 2.10
N PHE A 24 7.66 -14.94 1.12
CA PHE A 24 7.06 -14.03 0.14
C PHE A 24 6.06 -13.08 0.80
N THR A 25 5.17 -13.61 1.65
CA THR A 25 4.14 -12.82 2.37
C THR A 25 4.77 -11.78 3.30
N ALA A 26 5.81 -12.16 4.04
CA ALA A 26 6.54 -11.24 4.93
C ALA A 26 7.10 -10.00 4.19
N LYS A 27 7.51 -10.15 2.93
CA LYS A 27 7.96 -9.01 2.10
C LYS A 27 6.81 -8.07 1.71
N LEU A 28 5.58 -8.58 1.60
CA LEU A 28 4.39 -7.80 1.23
C LEU A 28 3.78 -7.05 2.43
N ILE A 29 3.94 -7.60 3.64
CA ILE A 29 3.41 -7.04 4.88
C ILE A 29 4.54 -6.85 5.91
N PRO A 30 5.53 -5.98 5.65
CA PRO A 30 6.76 -5.88 6.43
C PRO A 30 6.56 -5.41 7.89
N ASN A 31 5.38 -4.95 8.23
CA ASN A 31 4.97 -4.57 9.58
C ASN A 31 4.44 -5.75 10.41
N VAL A 32 4.36 -6.96 9.83
CA VAL A 32 4.00 -8.20 10.53
C VAL A 32 5.27 -9.02 10.75
N PRO A 33 5.59 -9.44 12.00
CA PRO A 33 6.75 -10.27 12.28
C PRO A 33 6.74 -11.57 11.47
N ARG A 34 7.90 -11.96 10.91
CA ARG A 34 7.98 -13.16 10.06
C ARG A 34 7.54 -14.45 10.80
N GLU A 35 7.86 -14.55 12.07
CA GLU A 35 7.52 -15.67 12.94
C GLU A 35 6.01 -15.84 13.16
N SER A 36 5.21 -14.78 12.99
CA SER A 36 3.75 -14.83 13.07
C SER A 36 3.09 -15.11 11.71
N ILE A 37 3.88 -15.45 10.66
CA ILE A 37 3.38 -15.81 9.34
C ILE A 37 3.67 -17.28 9.08
N ILE A 38 2.62 -18.10 8.99
CA ILE A 38 2.71 -19.56 8.75
C ILE A 38 2.95 -19.83 7.27
N GLY A 39 2.38 -19.04 6.38
CA GLY A 39 2.53 -19.17 4.94
C GLY A 39 1.49 -20.12 4.34
N VAL A 40 0.20 -19.79 4.45
CA VAL A 40 -0.87 -20.60 3.87
C VAL A 40 -1.57 -19.82 2.75
N ARG A 41 -1.74 -20.47 1.60
CA ARG A 41 -2.34 -19.83 0.42
C ARG A 41 -3.83 -19.57 0.60
N THR A 42 -4.33 -18.46 0.06
CA THR A 42 -5.72 -17.99 0.16
C THR A 42 -6.79 -19.08 -0.08
N PRO A 43 -6.71 -19.95 -1.11
CA PRO A 43 -7.73 -20.98 -1.32
C PRO A 43 -7.86 -21.96 -0.15
N GLN A 44 -6.75 -22.33 0.47
CA GLN A 44 -6.71 -23.22 1.63
C GLN A 44 -7.32 -22.55 2.86
N LEU A 45 -6.94 -21.27 3.13
CA LEU A 45 -7.52 -20.50 4.24
C LEU A 45 -9.02 -20.29 4.08
N ARG A 46 -9.51 -20.01 2.86
CA ARG A 46 -10.96 -19.92 2.60
C ARG A 46 -11.67 -21.26 2.80
N SER A 47 -11.03 -22.39 2.47
CA SER A 47 -11.56 -23.72 2.75
C SER A 47 -11.65 -23.99 4.26
N ILE A 48 -10.61 -23.63 5.02
CA ILE A 48 -10.57 -23.73 6.48
C ILE A 48 -11.68 -22.85 7.08
N ALA A 49 -11.77 -21.58 6.70
CA ALA A 49 -12.81 -20.68 7.16
C ALA A 49 -14.24 -21.21 6.90
N LYS A 50 -14.48 -21.78 5.71
CA LYS A 50 -15.76 -22.40 5.36
C LYS A 50 -16.06 -23.65 6.21
N ARG A 51 -15.05 -24.48 6.50
CA ARG A 51 -15.19 -25.69 7.32
C ARG A 51 -15.54 -25.36 8.76
N PHE A 52 -14.83 -24.40 9.36
CA PHE A 52 -14.98 -24.07 10.79
C PHE A 52 -16.01 -23.01 11.08
N GLY A 53 -16.33 -22.12 10.11
CA GLY A 53 -17.21 -20.96 10.31
C GLY A 53 -18.68 -21.32 10.70
N LYS A 54 -19.06 -22.61 10.58
CA LYS A 54 -20.39 -23.10 11.02
C LYS A 54 -20.34 -23.87 12.33
N ASN A 55 -19.18 -24.01 12.95
CA ASN A 55 -19.02 -24.71 14.20
C ASN A 55 -19.63 -23.92 15.39
N ALA A 56 -20.25 -24.62 16.32
CA ALA A 56 -20.87 -23.98 17.50
C ALA A 56 -19.89 -23.17 18.35
N GLY A 57 -18.59 -23.57 18.37
CA GLY A 57 -17.53 -22.86 19.10
C GLY A 57 -16.88 -21.70 18.36
N ILE A 58 -17.34 -21.33 17.16
CA ILE A 58 -16.66 -20.31 16.34
C ILE A 58 -16.69 -18.91 16.95
N ASN A 59 -17.75 -18.58 17.68
CA ASN A 59 -17.89 -17.28 18.34
C ASN A 59 -16.80 -17.04 19.39
N GLU A 60 -16.29 -18.10 20.01
CA GLU A 60 -15.21 -18.02 20.99
C GLU A 60 -13.90 -17.67 20.28
N PHE A 61 -13.59 -18.33 19.15
CA PHE A 61 -12.45 -17.94 18.28
C PHE A 61 -12.57 -16.48 17.82
N LEU A 62 -13.75 -16.06 17.34
CA LEU A 62 -13.95 -14.67 16.89
C LEU A 62 -13.82 -13.64 18.02
N SER A 63 -14.03 -14.06 19.28
CA SER A 63 -13.88 -13.21 20.47
C SER A 63 -12.48 -13.25 21.08
N ALA A 64 -11.68 -14.27 20.77
CA ALA A 64 -10.32 -14.46 21.31
C ALA A 64 -9.29 -13.58 20.55
N LEU A 65 -9.39 -12.28 20.73
CA LEU A 65 -8.54 -11.27 20.11
C LEU A 65 -7.51 -10.71 21.09
N PRO A 66 -6.30 -10.38 20.64
CA PRO A 66 -5.74 -10.51 19.28
C PRO A 66 -5.37 -11.96 18.93
N HIS A 67 -5.39 -12.30 17.63
CA HIS A 67 -4.86 -13.58 17.15
C HIS A 67 -3.33 -13.52 17.02
N GLU A 68 -2.67 -14.66 17.27
CA GLU A 68 -1.22 -14.78 17.24
C GLU A 68 -0.66 -14.78 15.80
N TYR A 69 -1.32 -15.53 14.88
CA TYR A 69 -0.82 -15.72 13.52
C TYR A 69 -1.60 -14.89 12.49
N HIS A 70 -0.88 -14.45 11.46
CA HIS A 70 -1.46 -13.74 10.32
C HIS A 70 -2.61 -14.52 9.66
N GLU A 71 -2.44 -15.84 9.53
CA GLU A 71 -3.43 -16.72 8.94
C GLU A 71 -4.69 -16.87 9.78
N GLN A 72 -4.59 -16.82 11.12
CA GLN A 72 -5.77 -16.76 11.99
C GLN A 72 -6.57 -15.46 11.73
N ASN A 73 -5.87 -14.34 11.57
CA ASN A 73 -6.49 -13.07 11.21
C ASN A 73 -7.20 -13.13 9.83
N LEU A 74 -6.60 -13.82 8.84
CA LEU A 74 -7.24 -14.04 7.54
C LEU A 74 -8.45 -14.97 7.62
N VAL A 75 -8.37 -16.05 8.41
CA VAL A 75 -9.51 -16.96 8.65
C VAL A 75 -10.65 -16.20 9.35
N HIS A 76 -10.34 -15.39 10.37
CA HIS A 76 -11.32 -14.50 11.01
C HIS A 76 -12.00 -13.59 9.98
N ALA A 77 -11.22 -12.91 9.15
CA ALA A 77 -11.71 -12.03 8.08
C ALA A 77 -12.67 -12.75 7.12
N TYR A 78 -12.33 -13.97 6.67
CA TYR A 78 -13.19 -14.77 5.78
C TYR A 78 -14.46 -15.27 6.46
N ILE A 79 -14.42 -15.59 7.76
CA ILE A 79 -15.61 -15.96 8.52
C ILE A 79 -16.52 -14.73 8.67
N ALA A 80 -15.98 -13.58 9.09
CA ALA A 80 -16.71 -12.33 9.20
C ALA A 80 -17.35 -11.90 7.87
N GLU A 81 -16.63 -12.05 6.75
CA GLU A 81 -17.14 -11.82 5.39
C GLU A 81 -18.37 -12.69 5.06
N SER A 82 -18.46 -13.91 5.61
CA SER A 82 -19.50 -14.88 5.31
C SER A 82 -20.77 -14.76 6.14
N ILE A 83 -20.80 -13.89 7.16
CA ILE A 83 -21.96 -13.68 8.02
C ILE A 83 -23.11 -13.09 7.19
N GLY A 84 -24.27 -13.75 7.23
CA GLY A 84 -25.43 -13.38 6.43
C GLY A 84 -26.39 -12.40 7.11
N ASP A 85 -26.26 -12.19 8.42
CA ASP A 85 -27.02 -11.22 9.19
C ASP A 85 -26.24 -9.90 9.29
N PHE A 86 -26.88 -8.77 8.98
CA PHE A 86 -26.21 -7.47 8.88
C PHE A 86 -25.65 -7.01 10.23
N ASP A 87 -26.45 -7.04 11.29
CA ASP A 87 -26.05 -6.56 12.61
C ASP A 87 -24.93 -7.42 13.19
N SER A 88 -25.03 -8.74 13.03
CA SER A 88 -23.98 -9.69 13.43
C SER A 88 -22.68 -9.47 12.65
N ALA A 89 -22.77 -9.19 11.35
CA ALA A 89 -21.59 -8.91 10.52
C ALA A 89 -20.91 -7.61 10.97
N VAL A 90 -21.67 -6.53 11.17
CA VAL A 90 -21.15 -5.25 11.66
C VAL A 90 -20.50 -5.42 13.02
N LYS A 91 -21.18 -6.07 13.96
CA LYS A 91 -20.66 -6.30 15.33
C LYS A 91 -19.35 -7.08 15.32
N THR A 92 -19.27 -8.15 14.53
CA THR A 92 -18.06 -8.98 14.44
C THR A 92 -16.91 -8.19 13.82
N ILE A 93 -17.17 -7.43 12.75
CA ILE A 93 -16.17 -6.62 12.08
C ILE A 93 -15.70 -5.48 12.98
N GLU A 94 -16.59 -4.75 13.65
CA GLU A 94 -16.22 -3.67 14.56
C GLU A 94 -15.38 -4.17 15.75
N ALA A 95 -15.64 -5.37 16.25
CA ALA A 95 -14.81 -6.00 17.27
C ALA A 95 -13.41 -6.38 16.76
N PHE A 96 -13.28 -6.77 15.49
CA PHE A 96 -12.04 -7.21 14.90
C PHE A 96 -11.16 -6.08 14.38
N LEU A 97 -11.75 -5.01 13.79
CA LEU A 97 -11.01 -3.92 13.14
C LEU A 97 -9.88 -3.33 13.98
N PRO A 98 -10.00 -3.11 15.31
CA PRO A 98 -8.91 -2.59 16.14
C PRO A 98 -7.64 -3.45 16.15
N TYR A 99 -7.75 -4.73 15.80
CA TYR A 99 -6.65 -5.71 15.78
C TYR A 99 -6.09 -5.97 14.38
N VAL A 100 -6.68 -5.35 13.35
CA VAL A 100 -6.18 -5.46 11.96
C VAL A 100 -4.97 -4.55 11.81
N THR A 101 -3.81 -5.15 11.54
CA THR A 101 -2.51 -4.46 11.48
C THR A 101 -1.93 -4.35 10.07
N ASN A 102 -2.56 -4.96 9.07
CA ASN A 102 -2.05 -4.95 7.71
C ASN A 102 -3.16 -4.93 6.65
N TRP A 103 -2.77 -4.48 5.45
CA TRP A 103 -3.69 -4.34 4.32
C TRP A 103 -4.24 -5.69 3.81
N ALA A 104 -3.46 -6.78 3.90
CA ALA A 104 -3.88 -8.07 3.38
C ALA A 104 -5.09 -8.63 4.15
N VAL A 105 -5.12 -8.48 5.47
CA VAL A 105 -6.27 -8.83 6.31
C VAL A 105 -7.43 -7.86 6.06
N CYS A 106 -7.17 -6.55 6.09
CA CYS A 106 -8.16 -5.50 5.89
C CYS A 106 -8.93 -5.69 4.57
N ASP A 107 -8.21 -5.90 3.48
CA ASP A 107 -8.79 -5.99 2.13
C ASP A 107 -9.41 -7.37 1.83
N SER A 108 -9.23 -8.34 2.70
CA SER A 108 -9.84 -9.67 2.58
C SER A 108 -11.31 -9.71 2.98
N MET A 109 -11.82 -8.68 3.66
CA MET A 109 -13.21 -8.61 4.10
C MET A 109 -14.07 -7.81 3.12
N THR A 110 -15.06 -8.47 2.51
CA THR A 110 -16.10 -7.80 1.69
C THR A 110 -17.43 -8.48 1.94
N PRO A 111 -18.11 -8.19 3.07
CA PRO A 111 -19.33 -8.88 3.47
C PRO A 111 -20.44 -8.69 2.46
N ARG A 112 -20.95 -9.79 1.88
CA ARG A 112 -21.99 -9.71 0.84
C ARG A 112 -23.31 -9.15 1.35
N VAL A 113 -23.60 -9.32 2.63
CA VAL A 113 -24.79 -8.79 3.27
C VAL A 113 -24.86 -7.26 3.18
N PHE A 114 -23.72 -6.57 3.17
CA PHE A 114 -23.66 -5.12 3.08
C PHE A 114 -24.26 -4.56 1.78
N ALA A 115 -24.20 -5.31 0.68
CA ALA A 115 -24.80 -4.90 -0.59
C ALA A 115 -26.33 -4.73 -0.53
N LYS A 116 -27.00 -5.34 0.46
CA LYS A 116 -28.45 -5.25 0.65
C LYS A 116 -28.86 -4.21 1.70
N HIS A 117 -27.91 -3.65 2.42
CA HIS A 117 -28.10 -2.75 3.55
C HIS A 117 -27.30 -1.45 3.42
N THR A 118 -27.16 -0.95 2.17
CA THR A 118 -26.34 0.24 1.88
C THR A 118 -26.80 1.49 2.64
N GLY A 119 -28.12 1.67 2.81
CA GLY A 119 -28.66 2.78 3.60
C GLY A 119 -28.26 2.75 5.08
N GLU A 120 -28.26 1.56 5.70
CA GLU A 120 -27.87 1.33 7.07
C GLU A 120 -26.35 1.33 7.26
N LEU A 121 -25.61 0.90 6.25
CA LEU A 121 -24.16 0.82 6.25
C LEU A 121 -23.49 2.20 6.16
N LEU A 122 -24.05 3.15 5.42
CA LEU A 122 -23.40 4.45 5.18
C LEU A 122 -23.12 5.24 6.48
N PRO A 123 -24.05 5.34 7.47
CA PRO A 123 -23.74 5.95 8.76
C PRO A 123 -22.60 5.25 9.50
N ILE A 124 -22.51 3.93 9.40
CA ILE A 124 -21.47 3.13 10.04
C ILE A 124 -20.10 3.41 9.37
N ILE A 125 -20.07 3.46 8.03
CA ILE A 125 -18.87 3.84 7.29
C ILE A 125 -18.39 5.24 7.68
N LYS A 126 -19.31 6.22 7.81
CA LYS A 126 -18.95 7.58 8.27
C LYS A 126 -18.24 7.56 9.63
N LYS A 127 -18.66 6.71 10.55
CA LYS A 127 -18.02 6.49 11.85
C LYS A 127 -16.62 5.87 11.67
N TRP A 128 -16.48 4.83 10.81
CA TRP A 128 -15.19 4.20 10.55
C TRP A 128 -14.17 5.13 9.93
N LEU A 129 -14.59 6.04 9.04
CA LEU A 129 -13.72 7.04 8.43
C LEU A 129 -13.17 8.08 9.41
N GLN A 130 -13.78 8.22 10.58
CA GLN A 130 -13.35 9.12 11.67
C GLN A 130 -12.50 8.40 12.73
N SER A 131 -12.20 7.12 12.55
CA SER A 131 -11.42 6.33 13.50
C SER A 131 -9.96 6.81 13.56
N ALA A 132 -9.38 6.75 14.75
CA ALA A 132 -7.94 6.93 14.93
C ALA A 132 -7.12 5.73 14.41
N HIS A 133 -7.77 4.57 14.20
CA HIS A 133 -7.10 3.35 13.75
C HIS A 133 -7.01 3.29 12.22
N PRO A 134 -5.80 3.27 11.63
CA PRO A 134 -5.61 3.41 10.18
C PRO A 134 -6.36 2.36 9.34
N TYR A 135 -6.38 1.11 9.78
CA TYR A 135 -7.04 0.03 9.03
C TYR A 135 -8.55 0.06 9.16
N THR A 136 -9.12 0.68 10.22
CA THR A 136 -10.55 0.97 10.28
C THR A 136 -10.94 2.02 9.24
N VAL A 137 -10.15 3.10 9.11
CA VAL A 137 -10.34 4.12 8.05
C VAL A 137 -10.18 3.50 6.66
N ARG A 138 -9.14 2.68 6.46
CA ARG A 138 -8.91 1.97 5.21
C ARG A 138 -10.09 1.08 4.85
N PHE A 139 -10.63 0.34 5.81
CA PHE A 139 -11.81 -0.51 5.62
C PHE A 139 -13.03 0.32 5.21
N GLY A 140 -13.29 1.44 5.86
CA GLY A 140 -14.37 2.37 5.50
C GLY A 140 -14.27 2.86 4.06
N LEU A 141 -13.08 3.32 3.62
CA LEU A 141 -12.82 3.72 2.22
C LEU A 141 -13.05 2.56 1.24
N ARG A 142 -12.62 1.34 1.64
CA ARG A 142 -12.84 0.15 0.83
C ARG A 142 -14.33 -0.19 0.69
N MET A 143 -15.13 -0.06 1.75
CA MET A 143 -16.57 -0.28 1.69
C MET A 143 -17.28 0.73 0.79
N LEU A 144 -16.88 2.02 0.83
CA LEU A 144 -17.35 3.01 -0.16
C LEU A 144 -17.02 2.57 -1.59
N MET A 145 -15.80 2.11 -1.83
CA MET A 145 -15.36 1.65 -3.16
C MET A 145 -16.15 0.43 -3.66
N CYS A 146 -16.46 -0.51 -2.76
CA CYS A 146 -17.12 -1.77 -3.13
C CYS A 146 -18.63 -1.61 -3.36
N PHE A 147 -19.31 -0.77 -2.58
CA PHE A 147 -20.77 -0.77 -2.53
C PHE A 147 -21.43 0.52 -3.05
N TYR A 148 -20.68 1.64 -3.21
CA TYR A 148 -21.28 2.94 -3.53
C TYR A 148 -20.79 3.57 -4.85
N LEU A 149 -20.02 2.86 -5.66
CA LEU A 149 -19.55 3.40 -6.95
C LEU A 149 -20.41 2.98 -8.15
N GLU A 150 -21.52 2.29 -7.93
CA GLU A 150 -22.46 1.87 -9.00
C GLU A 150 -23.87 2.39 -8.73
N LYS A 151 -24.80 1.52 -8.42
CA LYS A 151 -26.24 1.87 -8.23
C LYS A 151 -26.49 2.87 -7.11
N GLU A 152 -25.71 2.77 -6.04
CA GLU A 152 -25.81 3.61 -4.84
C GLU A 152 -24.91 4.85 -4.93
N PHE A 153 -24.41 5.15 -6.13
CA PHE A 153 -23.53 6.30 -6.29
C PHE A 153 -24.29 7.62 -6.14
N ALA A 154 -23.73 8.49 -5.33
CA ALA A 154 -24.10 9.89 -5.20
C ALA A 154 -22.82 10.74 -5.06
N SER A 155 -22.85 11.99 -5.48
CA SER A 155 -21.65 12.88 -5.45
C SER A 155 -21.08 13.04 -4.03
N GLU A 156 -21.93 12.96 -3.01
CA GLU A 156 -21.56 13.03 -1.60
C GLU A 156 -20.63 11.88 -1.18
N ILE A 157 -20.65 10.74 -1.87
CA ILE A 157 -19.76 9.60 -1.59
C ILE A 157 -18.31 9.98 -1.92
N ASN A 158 -18.09 10.66 -3.05
CA ASN A 158 -16.77 11.19 -3.39
C ASN A 158 -16.30 12.25 -2.38
N ALA A 159 -17.20 13.15 -1.96
CA ALA A 159 -16.90 14.17 -0.96
C ALA A 159 -16.52 13.52 0.39
N LEU A 160 -17.24 12.47 0.80
CA LEU A 160 -16.96 11.71 2.00
C LEU A 160 -15.58 11.02 1.92
N ALA A 161 -15.25 10.39 0.79
CA ALA A 161 -13.93 9.79 0.58
C ALA A 161 -12.81 10.85 0.56
N ALA A 162 -13.07 12.05 -0.01
CA ALA A 162 -12.11 13.15 -0.06
C ALA A 162 -11.86 13.80 1.31
N SER A 163 -12.83 13.75 2.24
CA SER A 163 -12.70 14.33 3.57
C SER A 163 -11.70 13.60 4.47
N VAL A 164 -11.28 12.39 4.09
CA VAL A 164 -10.28 11.62 4.85
C VAL A 164 -8.90 12.29 4.70
N CYS A 165 -8.36 12.76 5.82
CA CYS A 165 -7.00 13.29 5.92
C CYS A 165 -6.17 12.36 6.80
N SER A 166 -5.03 11.88 6.28
CA SER A 166 -4.17 10.96 7.01
C SER A 166 -2.72 11.10 6.55
N GLU A 167 -1.78 10.90 7.47
CA GLU A 167 -0.36 10.74 7.15
C GLU A 167 0.00 9.26 6.87
N GLU A 168 -0.92 8.33 7.16
CA GLU A 168 -0.71 6.90 7.03
C GLU A 168 -0.70 6.45 5.57
N TYR A 169 0.41 5.84 5.15
CA TYR A 169 0.61 5.38 3.78
C TYR A 169 -0.53 4.48 3.27
N TYR A 170 -0.96 3.52 4.09
CA TYR A 170 -1.97 2.54 3.68
C TYR A 170 -3.38 3.12 3.61
N VAL A 171 -3.69 4.18 4.36
CA VAL A 171 -4.94 4.96 4.24
C VAL A 171 -4.92 5.74 2.94
N ASN A 172 -3.85 6.52 2.71
CA ASN A 172 -3.66 7.33 1.52
C ASN A 172 -3.65 6.47 0.23
N MET A 173 -3.06 5.27 0.28
CA MET A 173 -3.08 4.32 -0.84
C MET A 173 -4.49 3.83 -1.15
N MET A 174 -5.32 3.56 -0.15
CA MET A 174 -6.71 3.16 -0.34
C MET A 174 -7.55 4.31 -0.88
N GLN A 175 -7.35 5.53 -0.37
CA GLN A 175 -8.02 6.72 -0.89
C GLN A 175 -7.70 6.96 -2.38
N ALA A 176 -6.42 6.81 -2.76
CA ALA A 176 -6.00 6.90 -4.16
C ALA A 176 -6.60 5.77 -5.02
N TRP A 177 -6.73 4.57 -4.47
CA TRP A 177 -7.38 3.44 -5.16
C TRP A 177 -8.87 3.67 -5.31
N TYR A 178 -9.54 4.19 -4.28
CA TYR A 178 -10.94 4.60 -4.35
C TYR A 178 -11.16 5.58 -5.51
N PHE A 179 -10.42 6.70 -5.56
CA PHE A 179 -10.59 7.72 -6.59
C PHE A 179 -10.23 7.22 -7.99
N ALA A 180 -9.20 6.38 -8.15
CA ALA A 180 -8.89 5.75 -9.43
C ALA A 180 -10.02 4.83 -9.91
N THR A 181 -10.69 4.12 -8.99
CA THR A 181 -11.84 3.27 -9.30
C THR A 181 -13.08 4.12 -9.59
N ALA A 182 -13.28 5.19 -8.84
CA ALA A 182 -14.37 6.15 -9.07
C ALA A 182 -14.23 6.85 -10.43
N LEU A 183 -13.04 7.26 -10.83
CA LEU A 183 -12.77 7.78 -12.20
C LEU A 183 -13.12 6.76 -13.29
N ALA A 184 -12.89 5.48 -13.05
CA ALA A 184 -13.22 4.43 -14.02
C ALA A 184 -14.73 4.13 -14.13
N LYS A 185 -15.50 4.41 -13.09
CA LYS A 185 -16.93 4.11 -13.02
C LYS A 185 -17.83 5.34 -13.16
N GLN A 186 -17.40 6.49 -12.66
CA GLN A 186 -18.13 7.73 -12.49
C GLN A 186 -17.24 8.93 -12.85
N TYR A 187 -16.70 8.94 -14.08
CA TYR A 187 -15.66 9.90 -14.50
C TYR A 187 -16.07 11.35 -14.26
N ASP A 188 -17.21 11.76 -14.84
CA ASP A 188 -17.65 13.16 -14.84
C ASP A 188 -17.94 13.69 -13.43
N SER A 189 -18.43 12.82 -12.55
CA SER A 189 -18.69 13.18 -11.14
C SER A 189 -17.43 13.14 -10.27
N THR A 190 -16.36 12.51 -10.75
CA THR A 190 -15.13 12.29 -9.96
C THR A 190 -13.99 13.19 -10.39
N VAL A 191 -13.87 13.48 -11.69
CA VAL A 191 -12.78 14.29 -12.22
C VAL A 191 -12.67 15.69 -11.59
N PRO A 192 -13.77 16.38 -11.17
CA PRO A 192 -13.66 17.66 -10.47
C PRO A 192 -12.84 17.60 -9.16
N PHE A 193 -12.80 16.45 -8.47
CA PHE A 193 -11.96 16.29 -7.27
C PHE A 193 -10.46 16.33 -7.58
N VAL A 194 -10.09 15.97 -8.80
CA VAL A 194 -8.72 16.04 -9.30
C VAL A 194 -8.43 17.43 -9.87
N GLU A 195 -9.32 17.99 -10.71
CA GLU A 195 -9.17 19.30 -11.32
C GLU A 195 -9.08 20.43 -10.29
N GLU A 196 -9.91 20.38 -9.26
CA GLU A 196 -9.96 21.38 -8.19
C GLU A 196 -9.01 21.09 -7.02
N HIS A 197 -8.11 20.09 -7.18
CA HIS A 197 -7.10 19.73 -6.17
C HIS A 197 -7.68 19.45 -4.77
N ARG A 198 -8.84 18.80 -4.70
CA ARG A 198 -9.53 18.46 -3.43
C ARG A 198 -8.88 17.31 -2.65
N LEU A 199 -7.89 16.66 -3.22
CA LEU A 199 -7.14 15.57 -2.62
C LEU A 199 -5.78 16.04 -2.12
N SER A 200 -5.22 15.41 -1.08
CA SER A 200 -3.84 15.70 -0.68
C SER A 200 -2.89 15.49 -1.86
N PRO A 201 -1.80 16.27 -1.98
CA PRO A 201 -0.93 16.22 -3.17
C PRO A 201 -0.41 14.83 -3.51
N TRP A 202 -0.12 14.02 -2.50
CA TRP A 202 0.32 12.64 -2.70
C TRP A 202 -0.82 11.75 -3.23
N VAL A 203 -2.00 11.81 -2.60
CA VAL A 203 -3.19 11.05 -3.03
C VAL A 203 -3.61 11.45 -4.44
N HIS A 204 -3.60 12.75 -4.74
CA HIS A 204 -3.89 13.31 -6.07
C HIS A 204 -3.03 12.66 -7.16
N ASN A 205 -1.70 12.74 -7.02
CA ASN A 205 -0.78 12.17 -8.01
C ASN A 205 -0.86 10.64 -8.07
N LYS A 206 -1.07 9.97 -6.94
CA LYS A 206 -1.23 8.52 -6.88
C LYS A 206 -2.54 8.06 -7.53
N THR A 207 -3.63 8.83 -7.37
CA THR A 207 -4.91 8.61 -8.08
C THR A 207 -4.72 8.67 -9.59
N ILE A 208 -4.07 9.73 -10.08
CA ILE A 208 -3.78 9.88 -11.53
C ILE A 208 -2.93 8.71 -12.02
N GLN A 209 -1.88 8.34 -11.29
CA GLN A 209 -1.04 7.20 -11.65
C GLN A 209 -1.86 5.93 -11.82
N LYS A 210 -2.67 5.56 -10.82
CA LYS A 210 -3.50 4.35 -10.85
C LYS A 210 -4.59 4.40 -11.93
N ALA A 211 -5.20 5.55 -12.16
CA ALA A 211 -6.19 5.73 -13.21
C ALA A 211 -5.58 5.55 -14.61
N VAL A 212 -4.39 6.11 -14.84
CA VAL A 212 -3.67 5.97 -16.13
C VAL A 212 -3.24 4.51 -16.39
N GLU A 213 -2.92 3.75 -15.35
CA GLU A 213 -2.60 2.31 -15.43
C GLU A 213 -3.84 1.45 -15.74
N SER A 214 -5.05 1.96 -15.45
CA SER A 214 -6.30 1.20 -15.62
C SER A 214 -6.71 1.04 -17.09
N PHE A 215 -7.11 -0.16 -17.50
CA PHE A 215 -7.69 -0.42 -18.83
C PHE A 215 -9.12 0.12 -18.99
N ARG A 216 -9.78 0.52 -17.89
CA ARG A 216 -11.17 1.03 -17.89
C ARG A 216 -11.24 2.53 -18.17
N ILE A 217 -10.13 3.24 -18.17
CA ILE A 217 -10.02 4.66 -18.49
C ILE A 217 -9.65 4.81 -19.95
N THR A 218 -10.36 5.65 -20.70
CA THR A 218 -10.13 5.86 -22.13
C THR A 218 -8.78 6.59 -22.38
N ALA A 219 -8.26 6.50 -23.60
CA ALA A 219 -7.02 7.18 -23.97
C ALA A 219 -7.12 8.71 -23.80
N GLU A 220 -8.28 9.29 -24.12
CA GLU A 220 -8.59 10.72 -23.98
C GLU A 220 -8.59 11.12 -22.49
N GLN A 221 -9.32 10.37 -21.64
CA GLN A 221 -9.36 10.61 -20.20
C GLN A 221 -7.97 10.47 -19.57
N LYS A 222 -7.16 9.50 -20.03
CA LYS A 222 -5.75 9.36 -19.57
C LYS A 222 -4.90 10.55 -19.96
N ALA A 223 -5.07 11.07 -21.17
CA ALA A 223 -4.37 12.27 -21.63
C ALA A 223 -4.74 13.48 -20.76
N HIS A 224 -6.03 13.67 -20.52
CA HIS A 224 -6.53 14.73 -19.64
C HIS A 224 -5.96 14.62 -18.23
N LEU A 225 -6.10 13.45 -17.57
CA LEU A 225 -5.59 13.24 -16.21
C LEU A 225 -4.08 13.48 -16.10
N LYS A 226 -3.29 13.16 -17.12
CA LYS A 226 -1.85 13.46 -17.13
C LYS A 226 -1.54 14.95 -17.07
N THR A 227 -2.37 15.81 -17.66
CA THR A 227 -2.20 17.27 -17.60
C THR A 227 -2.45 17.84 -16.20
N LEU A 228 -3.27 17.16 -15.40
CA LEU A 228 -3.64 17.57 -14.05
C LEU A 228 -2.60 17.17 -12.98
N ARG A 229 -1.54 16.47 -13.36
CA ARG A 229 -0.53 16.00 -12.43
C ARG A 229 0.20 17.13 -11.75
N LEU A 230 0.19 17.15 -10.41
CA LEU A 230 0.90 18.14 -9.62
C LEU A 230 2.42 17.95 -9.71
N ASN A 231 3.11 19.05 -9.98
CA ASN A 231 4.57 19.07 -9.91
C ASN A 231 4.96 19.23 -8.42
N LEU A 232 5.14 18.13 -7.71
CA LEU A 232 5.51 18.10 -6.30
C LEU A 232 7.00 18.47 -6.11
N ARG A 233 7.51 19.42 -6.91
CA ARG A 233 8.82 20.03 -6.59
C ARG A 233 8.69 20.61 -5.19
N ARG A 234 9.52 20.15 -4.26
CA ARG A 234 9.66 20.77 -2.94
C ARG A 234 9.66 22.29 -3.10
N LYS A 235 8.87 23.02 -2.32
CA LYS A 235 9.11 24.42 -2.04
C LYS A 235 10.44 24.48 -1.27
N GLY A 236 11.53 24.38 -2.00
CA GLY A 236 12.84 24.76 -1.54
C GLY A 236 12.81 26.28 -1.38
N ALA A 237 13.11 26.75 -0.20
CA ALA A 237 13.30 28.14 0.12
C ALA A 237 14.14 28.81 -0.97
N LYS A 238 13.66 29.95 -1.46
CA LYS A 238 14.49 30.91 -2.17
C LYS A 238 15.62 31.30 -1.23
N HIS A 239 16.82 30.84 -1.49
CA HIS A 239 18.02 31.43 -0.91
C HIS A 239 18.29 32.73 -1.62
N GLU A 240 17.95 33.88 -0.98
CA GLU A 240 18.71 35.08 -1.15
C GLU A 240 20.06 34.90 -0.41
N PRO A 241 21.16 35.46 -0.95
CA PRO A 241 22.47 35.30 -0.32
C PRO A 241 22.55 36.22 0.89
N VAL A 242 22.50 35.67 2.10
CA VAL A 242 22.84 36.41 3.33
C VAL A 242 24.19 35.89 3.85
N SER A 243 25.05 36.87 4.08
CA SER A 243 26.40 36.79 4.63
C SER A 243 26.50 35.97 5.94
N THR A 244 27.58 35.20 5.98
CA THR A 244 28.28 34.62 7.15
C THR A 244 27.86 35.03 8.55
N SER A 245 27.38 34.07 9.34
CA SER A 245 27.73 33.90 10.75
C SER A 245 27.53 32.44 11.18
N LYS A 246 28.56 31.89 11.84
CA LYS A 246 28.59 30.52 12.36
C LYS A 246 27.60 30.36 13.50
N SER A 247 26.78 29.28 13.46
CA SER A 247 26.25 28.65 14.67
C SER A 247 25.86 27.19 14.38
N ASP A 248 26.25 26.31 15.26
CA ASP A 248 26.07 24.86 15.24
C ASP A 248 24.60 24.43 15.10
N SER A 249 24.32 23.56 14.13
CA SER A 249 23.09 22.76 14.11
C SER A 249 23.32 21.42 13.39
N ASN A 250 22.91 20.37 14.04
CA ASN A 250 22.96 18.97 13.69
C ASN A 250 22.22 18.69 12.36
N GLU A 251 22.90 18.80 11.22
CA GLU A 251 22.36 18.44 9.91
C GLU A 251 22.55 16.93 9.69
N SER A 252 21.46 16.21 9.57
CA SER A 252 21.47 14.81 9.10
C SER A 252 22.10 14.75 7.70
N LYS A 253 23.19 14.00 7.59
CA LYS A 253 24.03 13.89 6.38
C LYS A 253 23.22 13.26 5.25
N ARG A 254 22.82 14.07 4.27
CA ARG A 254 22.15 13.59 3.04
C ARG A 254 23.18 13.00 2.10
N ILE A 255 22.91 11.78 1.60
CA ILE A 255 23.71 11.14 0.53
C ILE A 255 22.88 11.09 -0.75
N GLU A 256 23.45 11.56 -1.84
CA GLU A 256 22.89 11.43 -3.17
C GLU A 256 23.42 10.15 -3.84
N VAL A 257 22.49 9.33 -4.36
CA VAL A 257 22.75 8.02 -4.94
C VAL A 257 22.04 7.93 -6.29
N VAL A 258 22.66 7.26 -7.25
CA VAL A 258 22.08 6.95 -8.56
C VAL A 258 21.91 5.46 -8.75
N ALA A 259 20.94 5.07 -9.59
CA ALA A 259 20.75 3.68 -10.02
C ALA A 259 20.27 3.61 -11.46
N ALA A 260 20.64 2.52 -12.17
CA ALA A 260 20.26 2.26 -13.55
C ALA A 260 19.25 1.12 -13.65
N ILE A 261 18.14 1.32 -14.37
CA ILE A 261 17.28 0.25 -14.86
C ILE A 261 17.80 -0.17 -16.25
N ILE A 262 18.56 -1.26 -16.28
CA ILE A 262 19.10 -1.83 -17.50
C ILE A 262 18.14 -2.91 -17.98
N GLU A 263 17.52 -2.68 -19.15
CA GLU A 263 16.53 -3.60 -19.72
C GLU A 263 17.08 -4.23 -21.01
N LYS A 264 17.03 -5.57 -21.09
CA LYS A 264 17.36 -6.34 -22.28
C LYS A 264 16.40 -7.52 -22.43
N ASP A 265 15.82 -7.69 -23.62
CA ASP A 265 14.90 -8.79 -23.96
C ASP A 265 13.74 -8.96 -22.97
N GLY A 266 13.15 -7.84 -22.50
CA GLY A 266 12.06 -7.80 -21.52
C GLY A 266 12.46 -8.20 -20.11
N LYS A 267 13.75 -8.30 -19.81
CA LYS A 267 14.31 -8.59 -18.48
C LYS A 267 15.06 -7.38 -17.94
N ILE A 268 15.00 -7.20 -16.62
CA ILE A 268 15.71 -6.12 -15.92
C ILE A 268 16.87 -6.73 -15.15
N LEU A 269 18.06 -6.10 -15.27
CA LEU A 269 19.22 -6.49 -14.50
C LEU A 269 19.12 -6.00 -13.07
N ILE A 270 19.34 -6.91 -12.13
CA ILE A 270 19.49 -6.60 -10.70
C ILE A 270 20.76 -7.27 -10.18
N CYS A 271 21.48 -6.59 -9.29
CA CYS A 271 22.72 -7.05 -8.67
C CYS A 271 22.47 -7.48 -7.21
N ARG A 272 23.21 -8.48 -6.74
CA ARG A 272 23.18 -8.87 -5.33
C ARG A 272 24.35 -8.24 -4.60
N ARG A 273 24.06 -7.51 -3.55
CA ARG A 273 25.05 -6.82 -2.74
C ARG A 273 26.00 -7.79 -2.04
N ALA A 274 27.29 -7.53 -2.09
CA ALA A 274 28.30 -8.41 -1.48
C ALA A 274 28.19 -8.51 0.03
N GLU A 275 28.63 -9.64 0.60
CA GLU A 275 28.50 -9.96 2.04
C GLU A 275 29.28 -9.00 2.94
N ASN A 276 30.34 -8.37 2.43
CA ASN A 276 31.20 -7.44 3.17
C ASN A 276 30.76 -5.97 3.11
N LYS A 277 29.63 -5.68 2.45
CA LYS A 277 29.08 -4.31 2.33
C LYS A 277 27.95 -4.08 3.35
N THR A 278 27.74 -2.83 3.73
CA THR A 278 26.61 -2.40 4.56
C THR A 278 25.28 -2.84 3.92
N ARG A 279 24.36 -3.47 4.67
CA ARG A 279 23.11 -4.04 4.19
C ARG A 279 23.33 -5.17 3.17
N ALA A 280 24.28 -6.07 3.47
CA ALA A 280 24.67 -7.21 2.65
C ALA A 280 23.52 -8.05 2.11
N LEU A 281 23.78 -8.75 0.98
CA LEU A 281 22.92 -9.77 0.36
C LEU A 281 21.55 -9.27 -0.15
N LYS A 282 21.26 -7.96 -0.13
CA LYS A 282 20.06 -7.41 -0.75
C LYS A 282 20.23 -7.26 -2.25
N TRP A 283 19.11 -7.38 -2.96
CA TRP A 283 19.02 -7.08 -4.38
C TRP A 283 18.89 -5.59 -4.60
N GLU A 284 19.66 -5.04 -5.53
CA GLU A 284 19.67 -3.63 -5.88
C GLU A 284 19.89 -3.45 -7.39
N PHE A 285 19.51 -2.30 -7.90
CA PHE A 285 19.91 -1.89 -9.25
C PHE A 285 21.37 -1.49 -9.24
N PRO A 286 22.12 -1.69 -10.36
CA PRO A 286 23.47 -1.17 -10.51
C PRO A 286 23.50 0.34 -10.27
N GLY A 287 24.48 0.82 -9.52
CA GLY A 287 24.62 2.24 -9.21
C GLY A 287 25.33 2.50 -7.89
N GLY A 288 25.51 3.77 -7.55
CA GLY A 288 26.27 4.16 -6.38
C GLY A 288 26.08 5.63 -5.99
N LYS A 289 27.05 6.17 -5.23
CA LYS A 289 27.01 7.55 -4.76
C LYS A 289 27.45 8.51 -5.86
N ILE A 290 26.86 9.71 -5.86
CA ILE A 290 27.35 10.82 -6.70
C ILE A 290 28.62 11.37 -6.06
N GLU A 291 29.69 11.47 -6.85
CA GLU A 291 30.97 12.05 -6.40
C GLU A 291 30.97 13.58 -6.57
N PRO A 292 31.81 14.30 -5.82
CA PRO A 292 31.90 15.76 -5.96
C PRO A 292 32.30 16.16 -7.38
N GLY A 293 31.47 17.00 -8.02
CA GLY A 293 31.75 17.57 -9.34
C GLY A 293 31.17 16.82 -10.52
N GLU A 294 30.52 15.65 -10.32
CA GLU A 294 29.82 14.94 -11.39
C GLU A 294 28.29 15.18 -11.34
N THR A 295 27.66 15.07 -12.50
CA THR A 295 26.20 15.06 -12.59
C THR A 295 25.63 13.67 -12.25
N SER A 296 24.35 13.57 -11.91
CA SER A 296 23.68 12.27 -11.65
C SER A 296 23.78 11.32 -12.84
N GLU A 297 23.75 11.83 -14.09
CA GLU A 297 23.93 11.04 -15.31
C GLU A 297 25.37 10.53 -15.44
N GLN A 298 26.36 11.36 -15.14
CA GLN A 298 27.76 10.96 -15.16
C GLN A 298 28.03 9.88 -14.10
N ALA A 299 27.48 10.06 -12.91
CA ALA A 299 27.60 9.09 -11.81
C ALA A 299 27.05 7.71 -12.19
N VAL A 300 25.83 7.64 -12.75
CA VAL A 300 25.23 6.35 -13.11
C VAL A 300 26.02 5.64 -14.24
N LEU A 301 26.55 6.39 -15.19
CA LEU A 301 27.39 5.82 -16.26
C LEU A 301 28.72 5.31 -15.70
N ARG A 302 29.38 6.07 -14.81
CA ARG A 302 30.63 5.65 -14.14
C ARG A 302 30.41 4.38 -13.32
N GLU A 303 29.40 4.35 -12.46
CA GLU A 303 29.09 3.20 -11.60
C GLU A 303 28.79 1.93 -12.44
N CYS A 304 28.03 2.06 -13.53
CA CYS A 304 27.74 0.91 -14.38
C CYS A 304 28.98 0.41 -15.16
N ARG A 305 29.90 1.31 -15.53
CA ARG A 305 31.16 0.92 -16.11
C ARG A 305 32.07 0.24 -15.09
N GLU A 306 32.15 0.74 -13.87
CA GLU A 306 32.97 0.18 -12.78
C GLU A 306 32.47 -1.17 -12.32
N GLU A 307 31.14 -1.33 -12.12
CA GLU A 307 30.55 -2.54 -11.56
C GLU A 307 30.29 -3.65 -12.60
N LEU A 308 29.99 -3.28 -13.84
CA LEU A 308 29.50 -4.22 -14.85
C LEU A 308 30.36 -4.26 -16.14
N ASP A 309 31.32 -3.33 -16.30
CA ASP A 309 32.11 -3.13 -17.49
C ASP A 309 31.23 -2.93 -18.76
N VAL A 310 30.15 -2.14 -18.63
CA VAL A 310 29.23 -1.82 -19.73
C VAL A 310 29.14 -0.32 -19.98
N ASP A 311 29.15 0.04 -21.27
CA ASP A 311 28.82 1.38 -21.73
C ASP A 311 27.31 1.48 -21.99
N LEU A 312 26.64 2.36 -21.25
CA LEU A 312 25.21 2.56 -21.35
C LEU A 312 24.87 3.90 -21.99
N CYS A 313 23.69 3.96 -22.59
CA CYS A 313 23.10 5.21 -23.04
C CYS A 313 21.92 5.56 -22.13
N VAL A 314 22.01 6.66 -21.41
CA VAL A 314 20.93 7.15 -20.54
C VAL A 314 19.80 7.71 -21.39
N LYS A 315 18.61 7.15 -21.27
CA LYS A 315 17.39 7.61 -21.95
C LYS A 315 16.64 8.70 -21.18
N GLY A 316 17.02 8.94 -19.93
CA GLY A 316 16.49 9.98 -19.08
C GLY A 316 16.25 9.53 -17.63
N GLU A 317 15.96 10.50 -16.77
CA GLU A 317 15.58 10.26 -15.36
C GLU A 317 14.22 9.56 -15.30
N PHE A 318 14.20 8.35 -14.76
CA PHE A 318 12.98 7.55 -14.60
C PHE A 318 12.21 7.96 -13.35
N MET A 319 12.93 8.13 -12.22
CA MET A 319 12.33 8.55 -10.94
C MET A 319 13.40 9.10 -9.99
N ARG A 320 12.94 9.90 -9.03
CA ARG A 320 13.76 10.38 -7.91
C ARG A 320 13.02 10.12 -6.61
N VAL A 321 13.69 9.47 -5.66
CA VAL A 321 13.12 9.08 -4.37
C VAL A 321 14.00 9.62 -3.26
N LEU A 322 13.41 10.21 -2.24
CA LEU A 322 14.06 10.52 -0.98
C LEU A 322 13.60 9.50 0.06
N HIS A 323 14.56 8.86 0.72
CA HIS A 323 14.29 7.90 1.77
C HIS A 323 15.11 8.26 3.01
N SER A 324 14.43 8.40 4.14
CA SER A 324 15.06 8.68 5.42
C SER A 324 15.19 7.40 6.22
N TYR A 325 16.42 7.05 6.58
CA TYR A 325 16.75 6.03 7.55
C TYR A 325 16.98 6.69 8.92
N PRO A 326 17.01 5.96 10.03
CA PRO A 326 17.25 6.53 11.35
C PRO A 326 18.59 7.29 11.48
N ASP A 327 19.58 6.90 10.67
CA ASP A 327 20.97 7.39 10.70
C ASP A 327 21.36 8.26 9.49
N ILE A 328 20.56 8.26 8.42
CA ILE A 328 20.93 8.92 7.16
C ILE A 328 19.73 9.18 6.25
N GLU A 329 19.78 10.26 5.50
CA GLU A 329 18.83 10.55 4.41
C GLU A 329 19.46 10.24 3.04
N ILE A 330 18.82 9.40 2.22
CA ILE A 330 19.29 9.03 0.88
C ILE A 330 18.36 9.61 -0.18
N GLN A 331 18.92 10.39 -1.10
CA GLN A 331 18.24 10.80 -2.33
C GLN A 331 18.69 9.90 -3.47
N LEU A 332 17.80 9.01 -3.92
CA LEU A 332 18.05 8.09 -5.02
C LEU A 332 17.47 8.66 -6.31
N THR A 333 18.32 8.84 -7.34
CA THR A 333 17.90 9.16 -8.72
C THR A 333 18.08 7.91 -9.58
N VAL A 334 17.00 7.45 -10.21
CA VAL A 334 16.98 6.25 -11.05
C VAL A 334 16.88 6.65 -12.52
N PHE A 335 17.75 6.09 -13.35
CA PHE A 335 17.77 6.30 -14.79
C PHE A 335 17.32 5.06 -15.55
N ARG A 336 16.68 5.27 -16.69
CA ARG A 336 16.41 4.21 -17.67
C ARG A 336 17.49 4.24 -18.74
N THR A 337 18.02 3.07 -19.06
CA THR A 337 19.13 2.92 -20.01
C THR A 337 18.77 1.96 -21.14
#